data_fa66b69fea162fbcc12f716fcad74a9b
#
_entry.id   fa66b69fea162fbcc12f716fcad74a9b
#
_cell.length_a   1.000
_cell.length_b   1.000
_cell.length_c   1.000
_cell.angle_alpha   90.00
_cell.angle_beta   90.00
_cell.angle_gamma   90.00
#
_symmetry.space_group_name_H-M   'P 1'
#
loop_
_entity.id
_entity.type
_entity.pdbx_description
1 polymer ?
#
loop_
_entity_poly.entity_id
_entity_poly.type
_entity_poly.pdbx_seq_one_letter_code
_entity_poly.pdbx_strand_id
1 'polypeptide(L)'
;MKPYLIVSGDFVKTGGMDRANYALARYVAERGAETHLVAYRVDPELKAMPNVITHQVRKIMDSYLAAGLLLGRVARKWAEAVSGRGGRVVTNGGNCRFGDVNWVHYVHAAYRRPSSSALLSSVKNRVVHLYFAAQERDVLPRARILIANSNRTRQNAIEKLGIDGSKIHTVHLGTDPAEFRPGTVGDRARVRREIGLPADQPLVVFVGALGDRRKGFDVAFRAWQMLCADSAWEAHLAVVGHGAELPIWRRRASEAGISDRIHFLGFRSDVPDILRASDAMVAPSRYEPYGLAVHEALCCGLPAIVSANAGVAERYPAELRDLLIPDSENAKDVAARIRLWKANPEFFRNAADALSCAMRAYTWNDMAAKIVALGETTA
;
A
#
# COMPACT_ATOMS: atom_id res chain seq x y z
N MET A 1 -3.00 30.33 -8.99
CA MET A 1 -3.75 29.08 -8.73
C MET A 1 -4.64 29.25 -7.51
N LYS A 2 -5.74 28.49 -7.42
CA LYS A 2 -6.56 28.43 -6.20
C LYS A 2 -5.76 27.83 -5.04
N PRO A 3 -6.00 28.22 -3.79
CA PRO A 3 -5.38 27.58 -2.64
C PRO A 3 -5.90 26.15 -2.46
N TYR A 4 -5.05 25.27 -1.92
CA TYR A 4 -5.37 23.89 -1.61
C TYR A 4 -5.21 23.61 -0.12
N LEU A 5 -6.15 22.84 0.43
CA LEU A 5 -5.97 22.17 1.71
C LEU A 5 -5.93 20.66 1.47
N ILE A 6 -4.91 19.98 1.99
CA ILE A 6 -4.83 18.52 1.98
C ILE A 6 -4.76 18.03 3.43
N VAL A 7 -5.66 17.11 3.78
CA VAL A 7 -5.79 16.56 5.14
C VAL A 7 -5.42 15.07 5.12
N SER A 8 -4.32 14.73 5.78
CA SER A 8 -3.87 13.34 5.93
C SER A 8 -3.22 13.12 7.30
N GLY A 9 -3.01 11.86 7.67
CA GLY A 9 -2.20 11.53 8.85
C GLY A 9 -0.77 12.01 8.71
N ASP A 10 -0.11 11.61 7.65
CA ASP A 10 1.29 11.93 7.41
C ASP A 10 1.52 12.29 5.93
N PHE A 11 2.51 13.16 5.68
CA PHE A 11 3.03 13.50 4.35
C PHE A 11 4.52 13.17 4.33
N VAL A 12 4.85 11.90 4.15
CA VAL A 12 6.23 11.39 4.17
C VAL A 12 6.48 10.45 2.99
N LYS A 13 7.75 10.24 2.65
CA LYS A 13 8.16 9.41 1.50
C LYS A 13 8.05 7.91 1.74
N THR A 14 7.69 7.48 2.95
CA THR A 14 7.54 6.07 3.35
C THR A 14 6.08 5.71 3.55
N GLY A 15 5.71 4.45 3.27
CA GLY A 15 4.32 4.00 3.35
C GLY A 15 3.50 4.34 2.11
N GLY A 16 2.48 3.53 1.81
CA GLY A 16 1.73 3.67 0.55
C GLY A 16 0.88 4.93 0.48
N MET A 17 0.00 5.12 1.47
CA MET A 17 -0.90 6.27 1.53
C MET A 17 -0.14 7.57 1.78
N ASP A 18 0.80 7.55 2.70
CA ASP A 18 1.54 8.75 3.12
C ASP A 18 2.41 9.29 2.00
N ARG A 19 3.06 8.38 1.23
CA ARG A 19 3.83 8.72 0.02
C ARG A 19 2.94 9.31 -1.08
N ALA A 20 1.75 8.76 -1.28
CA ALA A 20 0.79 9.29 -2.25
C ALA A 20 0.33 10.71 -1.89
N ASN A 21 0.02 10.95 -0.61
CA ASN A 21 -0.33 12.29 -0.11
C ASN A 21 0.85 13.27 -0.21
N TYR A 22 2.07 12.82 0.09
CA TYR A 22 3.29 13.61 -0.13
C TYR A 22 3.41 14.04 -1.59
N ALA A 23 3.23 13.11 -2.53
CA ALA A 23 3.34 13.38 -3.96
C ALA A 23 2.27 14.38 -4.45
N LEU A 24 1.02 14.26 -3.98
CA LEU A 24 -0.04 15.22 -4.31
C LEU A 24 0.29 16.62 -3.76
N ALA A 25 0.71 16.71 -2.51
CA ALA A 25 1.05 17.98 -1.88
C ALA A 25 2.21 18.68 -2.60
N ARG A 26 3.25 17.93 -2.92
CA ARG A 26 4.40 18.41 -3.69
C ARG A 26 3.98 18.91 -5.07
N TYR A 27 3.20 18.12 -5.81
CA TYR A 27 2.72 18.48 -7.14
C TYR A 27 1.94 19.80 -7.16
N VAL A 28 1.06 20.00 -6.20
CA VAL A 28 0.25 21.21 -6.06
C VAL A 28 1.13 22.42 -5.70
N ALA A 29 2.05 22.24 -4.76
CA ALA A 29 2.97 23.27 -4.33
C ALA A 29 3.96 23.69 -5.45
N GLU A 30 4.56 22.73 -6.18
CA GLU A 30 5.46 23.00 -7.31
C GLU A 30 4.79 23.82 -8.42
N ARG A 31 3.46 23.82 -8.51
CA ARG A 31 2.68 24.64 -9.44
C ARG A 31 2.33 26.01 -8.90
N GLY A 32 2.87 26.39 -7.76
CA GLY A 32 2.72 27.71 -7.16
C GLY A 32 1.40 27.92 -6.41
N ALA A 33 0.61 26.88 -6.15
CA ALA A 33 -0.58 27.01 -5.34
C ALA A 33 -0.21 27.15 -3.85
N GLU A 34 -0.87 28.07 -3.14
CA GLU A 34 -0.83 28.11 -1.68
C GLU A 34 -1.38 26.77 -1.15
N THR A 35 -0.54 26.01 -0.45
CA THR A 35 -0.81 24.64 -0.09
C THR A 35 -0.81 24.46 1.43
N HIS A 36 -1.99 24.28 2.01
CA HIS A 36 -2.17 24.02 3.44
C HIS A 36 -2.15 22.51 3.69
N LEU A 37 -1.36 22.05 4.67
CA LEU A 37 -1.25 20.65 5.06
C LEU A 37 -1.66 20.49 6.52
N VAL A 38 -2.74 19.74 6.78
CA VAL A 38 -3.12 19.35 8.15
C VAL A 38 -2.69 17.90 8.38
N ALA A 39 -1.73 17.68 9.29
CA ALA A 39 -1.11 16.39 9.50
C ALA A 39 -0.44 16.24 10.87
N TYR A 40 -0.08 15.00 11.22
CA TYR A 40 0.82 14.72 12.36
C TYR A 40 2.28 14.93 12.00
N ARG A 41 2.68 14.46 10.80
CA ARG A 41 4.06 14.58 10.29
C ARG A 41 4.06 15.10 8.86
N VAL A 42 4.98 16.01 8.58
CA VAL A 42 5.23 16.53 7.23
C VAL A 42 6.72 16.45 6.96
N ASP A 43 7.09 15.93 5.79
CA ASP A 43 8.48 15.81 5.36
C ASP A 43 9.16 17.19 5.32
N PRO A 44 10.44 17.27 5.73
CA PRO A 44 11.20 18.53 5.72
C PRO A 44 11.24 19.24 4.35
N GLU A 45 11.31 18.50 3.24
CA GLU A 45 11.32 19.08 1.90
C GLU A 45 10.02 19.83 1.59
N LEU A 46 8.86 19.25 1.96
CA LEU A 46 7.59 19.95 1.80
C LEU A 46 7.51 21.20 2.68
N LYS A 47 8.00 21.12 3.93
CA LYS A 47 8.00 22.29 4.84
C LYS A 47 8.87 23.43 4.35
N ALA A 48 9.94 23.11 3.60
CA ALA A 48 10.87 24.12 3.06
C ALA A 48 10.31 24.86 1.83
N MET A 49 9.21 24.39 1.23
CA MET A 49 8.60 25.05 0.07
C MET A 49 7.89 26.35 0.52
N PRO A 50 8.14 27.49 -0.15
CA PRO A 50 7.70 28.81 0.34
C PRO A 50 6.17 29.00 0.37
N ASN A 51 5.44 28.23 -0.43
CA ASN A 51 3.98 28.27 -0.53
C ASN A 51 3.28 27.13 0.23
N VAL A 52 4.02 26.36 1.02
CA VAL A 52 3.47 25.30 1.88
C VAL A 52 3.30 25.80 3.31
N ILE A 53 2.09 25.72 3.80
CA ILE A 53 1.70 26.13 5.16
C ILE A 53 1.28 24.87 5.92
N THR A 54 2.01 24.56 6.98
CA THR A 54 1.77 23.33 7.78
C THR A 54 0.97 23.63 9.03
N HIS A 55 -0.11 22.89 9.25
CA HIS A 55 -0.94 22.90 10.45
C HIS A 55 -0.73 21.58 11.19
N GLN A 56 0.38 21.51 11.92
CA GLN A 56 0.79 20.26 12.57
C GLN A 56 -0.07 19.98 13.80
N VAL A 57 -0.64 18.77 13.85
CA VAL A 57 -1.45 18.26 14.96
C VAL A 57 -0.61 17.28 15.78
N ARG A 58 -0.56 17.46 17.10
CA ARG A 58 0.16 16.54 17.98
C ARG A 58 -0.66 15.28 18.22
N LYS A 59 -0.03 14.10 18.14
CA LYS A 59 -0.64 12.85 18.60
C LYS A 59 -0.69 12.86 20.12
N ILE A 60 -1.89 12.76 20.68
CA ILE A 60 -2.09 12.68 22.13
C ILE A 60 -2.04 11.21 22.52
N MET A 61 -1.11 10.82 23.41
CA MET A 61 -0.98 9.49 24.02
C MET A 61 -0.91 8.33 22.99
N ASP A 62 -0.31 8.53 21.83
CA ASP A 62 -0.27 7.54 20.73
C ASP A 62 -1.66 6.94 20.35
N SER A 63 -2.74 7.60 20.79
CA SER A 63 -4.10 7.19 20.49
C SER A 63 -4.57 7.75 19.15
N TYR A 64 -4.75 6.88 18.18
CA TYR A 64 -5.31 7.26 16.87
C TYR A 64 -6.74 7.83 16.98
N LEU A 65 -7.52 7.45 17.99
CA LEU A 65 -8.88 7.95 18.19
C LEU A 65 -8.88 9.42 18.65
N ALA A 66 -8.12 9.73 19.71
CA ALA A 66 -8.03 11.10 20.23
C ALA A 66 -7.33 12.05 19.22
N ALA A 67 -6.26 11.56 18.59
CA ALA A 67 -5.56 12.29 17.55
C ALA A 67 -6.44 12.55 16.32
N GLY A 68 -7.28 11.59 15.91
CA GLY A 68 -8.22 11.74 14.80
C GLY A 68 -9.28 12.82 15.04
N LEU A 69 -9.82 12.92 16.26
CA LEU A 69 -10.76 13.98 16.61
C LEU A 69 -10.13 15.37 16.54
N LEU A 70 -8.89 15.51 17.03
CA LEU A 70 -8.17 16.78 16.96
C LEU A 70 -7.80 17.13 15.52
N LEU A 71 -7.32 16.17 14.74
CA LEU A 71 -7.05 16.34 13.30
C LEU A 71 -8.30 16.85 12.59
N GLY A 72 -9.44 16.21 12.82
CA GLY A 72 -10.72 16.58 12.19
C GLY A 72 -11.18 18.00 12.55
N ARG A 73 -10.97 18.46 13.79
CA ARG A 73 -11.31 19.82 14.22
C ARG A 73 -10.42 20.86 13.53
N VAL A 74 -9.10 20.65 13.53
CA VAL A 74 -8.15 21.55 12.87
C VAL A 74 -8.40 21.58 11.37
N ALA A 75 -8.60 20.40 10.77
CA ALA A 75 -8.89 20.26 9.35
C ALA A 75 -10.16 21.01 8.95
N ARG A 76 -11.24 20.89 9.72
CA ARG A 76 -12.50 21.58 9.41
C ARG A 76 -12.35 23.10 9.43
N LYS A 77 -11.67 23.67 10.43
CA LYS A 77 -11.39 25.11 10.52
C LYS A 77 -10.70 25.62 9.24
N TRP A 78 -9.66 24.91 8.81
CA TRP A 78 -8.90 25.32 7.62
C TRP A 78 -9.64 25.00 6.32
N ALA A 79 -10.46 23.96 6.30
CA ALA A 79 -11.30 23.62 5.14
C ALA A 79 -12.32 24.74 4.86
N GLU A 80 -12.97 25.26 5.90
CA GLU A 80 -13.89 26.40 5.79
C GLU A 80 -13.15 27.67 5.30
N ALA A 81 -11.96 27.96 5.83
CA ALA A 81 -11.16 29.13 5.44
C ALA A 81 -10.66 29.04 3.99
N VAL A 82 -10.14 27.89 3.56
CA VAL A 82 -9.62 27.68 2.20
C VAL A 82 -10.76 27.66 1.18
N SER A 83 -11.85 26.96 1.48
CA SER A 83 -13.02 26.88 0.60
C SER A 83 -13.68 28.25 0.44
N GLY A 84 -13.79 29.06 1.51
CA GLY A 84 -14.32 30.43 1.46
C GLY A 84 -13.53 31.37 0.54
N ARG A 85 -12.26 31.03 0.24
CA ARG A 85 -11.41 31.75 -0.73
C ARG A 85 -11.46 31.11 -2.14
N GLY A 86 -12.43 30.21 -2.40
CA GLY A 86 -12.56 29.50 -3.67
C GLY A 86 -11.54 28.37 -3.86
N GLY A 87 -10.85 27.98 -2.79
CA GLY A 87 -9.86 26.90 -2.79
C GLY A 87 -10.47 25.50 -2.83
N ARG A 88 -9.61 24.50 -2.94
CA ARG A 88 -9.98 23.07 -2.95
C ARG A 88 -9.54 22.36 -1.68
N VAL A 89 -10.36 21.44 -1.24
CA VAL A 89 -10.11 20.66 -0.01
C VAL A 89 -10.09 19.18 -0.35
N VAL A 90 -8.94 18.55 -0.16
CA VAL A 90 -8.75 17.10 -0.33
C VAL A 90 -8.61 16.46 1.04
N THR A 91 -9.51 15.54 1.38
CA THR A 91 -9.50 14.79 2.64
C THR A 91 -9.26 13.30 2.38
N ASN A 92 -8.78 12.56 3.37
CA ASN A 92 -8.59 11.12 3.27
C ASN A 92 -9.59 10.37 4.17
N GLY A 93 -10.46 9.58 3.56
CA GLY A 93 -11.40 8.71 4.28
C GLY A 93 -12.25 9.47 5.31
N GLY A 94 -12.35 8.95 6.54
CA GLY A 94 -13.11 9.56 7.63
C GLY A 94 -12.42 10.72 8.36
N ASN A 95 -11.25 11.18 7.95
CA ASN A 95 -10.41 12.11 8.71
C ASN A 95 -11.01 13.50 8.93
N CYS A 96 -11.87 13.97 8.02
CA CYS A 96 -12.49 15.29 8.13
C CYS A 96 -13.88 15.33 7.49
N ARG A 97 -14.86 15.88 8.21
CA ARG A 97 -16.22 16.11 7.71
C ARG A 97 -16.25 17.36 6.82
N PHE A 98 -15.82 17.20 5.58
CA PHE A 98 -15.90 18.27 4.57
C PHE A 98 -16.27 17.68 3.21
N GLY A 99 -17.14 18.37 2.49
CA GLY A 99 -17.86 17.83 1.33
C GLY A 99 -17.24 18.14 -0.04
N ASP A 100 -15.94 18.38 -0.17
CA ASP A 100 -15.32 18.64 -1.49
C ASP A 100 -14.74 17.35 -2.10
N VAL A 101 -13.45 17.12 -2.06
CA VAL A 101 -12.80 15.92 -2.60
C VAL A 101 -12.41 14.98 -1.46
N ASN A 102 -12.77 13.71 -1.56
CA ASN A 102 -12.29 12.71 -0.60
C ASN A 102 -11.53 11.60 -1.32
N TRP A 103 -10.25 11.43 -0.94
CA TRP A 103 -9.39 10.40 -1.50
C TRP A 103 -9.38 9.16 -0.60
N VAL A 104 -10.03 8.11 -1.08
CA VAL A 104 -10.24 6.86 -0.34
C VAL A 104 -9.10 5.89 -0.61
N HIS A 105 -8.25 5.68 0.39
CA HIS A 105 -7.14 4.71 0.33
C HIS A 105 -7.51 3.36 0.93
N TYR A 106 -8.54 3.31 1.77
CA TYR A 106 -8.93 2.14 2.54
C TYR A 106 -10.44 2.24 2.88
N VAL A 107 -11.14 1.12 2.85
CA VAL A 107 -12.54 1.04 3.28
C VAL A 107 -12.62 0.10 4.48
N HIS A 108 -12.75 0.65 5.70
CA HIS A 108 -12.79 -0.15 6.94
C HIS A 108 -13.96 -1.14 6.96
N ALA A 109 -15.10 -0.76 6.39
CA ALA A 109 -16.27 -1.63 6.30
C ALA A 109 -16.04 -2.88 5.41
N ALA A 110 -15.00 -2.89 4.55
CA ALA A 110 -14.71 -4.01 3.65
C ALA A 110 -13.82 -5.09 4.27
N TYR A 111 -13.16 -4.82 5.39
CA TYR A 111 -12.26 -5.78 6.02
C TYR A 111 -12.45 -5.84 7.53
N ARG A 112 -12.81 -7.02 8.03
CA ARG A 112 -12.83 -7.31 9.47
C ARG A 112 -11.53 -8.01 9.86
N ARG A 113 -10.79 -7.41 10.78
CA ARG A 113 -9.61 -8.08 11.34
C ARG A 113 -10.07 -9.37 12.05
N PRO A 114 -9.39 -10.51 11.81
CA PRO A 114 -9.60 -11.71 12.61
C PRO A 114 -9.39 -11.40 14.09
N SER A 115 -10.19 -12.01 14.97
CA SER A 115 -10.02 -11.87 16.42
C SER A 115 -8.64 -12.36 16.84
N SER A 116 -7.96 -11.58 17.69
CA SER A 116 -6.72 -12.03 18.34
C SER A 116 -7.07 -12.99 19.47
N SER A 117 -6.14 -13.88 19.83
CA SER A 117 -6.30 -14.80 20.95
C SER A 117 -6.43 -14.12 22.32
N ALA A 118 -6.07 -12.83 22.44
CA ALA A 118 -6.21 -12.03 23.65
C ALA A 118 -7.54 -11.24 23.61
N LEU A 119 -8.49 -11.57 24.47
CA LEU A 119 -9.84 -10.98 24.55
C LEU A 119 -9.82 -9.45 24.60
N LEU A 120 -8.99 -8.84 25.44
CA LEU A 120 -8.90 -7.38 25.59
C LEU A 120 -8.44 -6.67 24.33
N SER A 121 -7.44 -7.22 23.62
CA SER A 121 -6.96 -6.66 22.35
C SER A 121 -8.00 -6.83 21.24
N SER A 122 -8.77 -7.91 21.25
CA SER A 122 -9.85 -8.17 20.31
C SER A 122 -10.99 -7.15 20.47
N VAL A 123 -11.41 -6.86 21.71
CA VAL A 123 -12.46 -5.85 22.00
C VAL A 123 -12.00 -4.46 21.57
N LYS A 124 -10.78 -4.05 21.97
CA LYS A 124 -10.20 -2.76 21.55
C LYS A 124 -10.16 -2.61 20.02
N ASN A 125 -9.67 -3.62 19.32
CA ASN A 125 -9.59 -3.60 17.86
C ASN A 125 -10.97 -3.53 17.20
N ARG A 126 -11.97 -4.21 17.77
CA ARG A 126 -13.36 -4.16 17.31
C ARG A 126 -13.98 -2.77 17.47
N VAL A 127 -13.79 -2.13 18.63
CA VAL A 127 -14.28 -0.78 18.89
C VAL A 127 -13.64 0.24 17.93
N VAL A 128 -12.32 0.17 17.77
CA VAL A 128 -11.59 1.04 16.84
C VAL A 128 -12.08 0.83 15.39
N HIS A 129 -12.29 -0.41 14.99
CA HIS A 129 -12.80 -0.72 13.65
C HIS A 129 -14.23 -0.17 13.44
N LEU A 130 -15.13 -0.37 14.39
CA LEU A 130 -16.50 0.14 14.31
C LEU A 130 -16.51 1.68 14.26
N TYR A 131 -15.66 2.33 15.02
CA TYR A 131 -15.52 3.78 14.99
C TYR A 131 -15.11 4.29 13.61
N PHE A 132 -14.05 3.73 12.99
CA PHE A 132 -13.62 4.16 11.66
C PHE A 132 -14.64 3.83 10.57
N ALA A 133 -15.29 2.66 10.65
CA ALA A 133 -16.35 2.31 9.72
C ALA A 133 -17.58 3.22 9.85
N ALA A 134 -17.90 3.67 11.05
CA ALA A 134 -18.98 4.66 11.28
C ALA A 134 -18.61 6.03 10.74
N GLN A 135 -17.36 6.47 10.94
CA GLN A 135 -16.87 7.73 10.36
C GLN A 135 -16.92 7.71 8.83
N GLU A 136 -16.50 6.63 8.19
CA GLU A 136 -16.59 6.49 6.72
C GLU A 136 -18.02 6.60 6.22
N ARG A 137 -18.98 5.94 6.88
CA ARG A 137 -20.41 6.03 6.52
C ARG A 137 -21.00 7.43 6.68
N ASP A 138 -20.47 8.22 7.60
CA ASP A 138 -20.92 9.60 7.81
C ASP A 138 -20.25 10.59 6.87
N VAL A 139 -18.94 10.42 6.60
CA VAL A 139 -18.13 11.42 5.89
C VAL A 139 -18.16 11.22 4.37
N LEU A 140 -17.94 9.98 3.89
CA LEU A 140 -17.73 9.73 2.47
C LEU A 140 -18.94 10.11 1.59
N PRO A 141 -20.22 9.84 1.96
CA PRO A 141 -21.35 10.24 1.13
C PRO A 141 -21.51 11.75 0.92
N ARG A 142 -20.92 12.55 1.81
CA ARG A 142 -20.97 14.03 1.76
C ARG A 142 -20.01 14.62 0.75
N ALA A 143 -19.01 13.86 0.31
CA ALA A 143 -18.04 14.35 -0.67
C ALA A 143 -18.71 14.61 -2.03
N ARG A 144 -18.33 15.72 -2.65
CA ARG A 144 -18.74 16.06 -4.01
C ARG A 144 -18.14 15.05 -5.01
N ILE A 145 -16.87 14.72 -4.83
CA ILE A 145 -16.13 13.73 -5.60
C ILE A 145 -15.36 12.79 -4.65
N LEU A 146 -15.44 11.50 -4.93
CA LEU A 146 -14.60 10.51 -4.29
C LEU A 146 -13.57 9.99 -5.30
N ILE A 147 -12.34 9.82 -4.82
CA ILE A 147 -11.25 9.23 -5.60
C ILE A 147 -10.87 7.93 -4.91
N ALA A 148 -10.97 6.81 -5.62
CA ALA A 148 -10.55 5.50 -5.16
C ALA A 148 -9.20 5.15 -5.80
N ASN A 149 -8.30 4.54 -5.03
CA ASN A 149 -6.97 4.15 -5.52
C ASN A 149 -6.99 2.89 -6.42
N SER A 150 -8.14 2.22 -6.53
CA SER A 150 -8.36 1.04 -7.40
C SER A 150 -9.85 0.85 -7.66
N ASN A 151 -10.21 0.06 -8.68
CA ASN A 151 -11.59 -0.37 -8.89
C ASN A 151 -12.09 -1.24 -7.75
N ARG A 152 -11.21 -2.02 -7.11
CA ARG A 152 -11.54 -2.77 -5.89
C ARG A 152 -11.99 -1.84 -4.76
N THR A 153 -11.26 -0.76 -4.50
CA THR A 153 -11.64 0.25 -3.49
C THR A 153 -12.95 0.94 -3.88
N ARG A 154 -13.13 1.28 -5.17
CA ARG A 154 -14.37 1.82 -5.69
C ARG A 154 -15.55 0.89 -5.42
N GLN A 155 -15.41 -0.39 -5.76
CA GLN A 155 -16.46 -1.40 -5.55
C GLN A 155 -16.78 -1.58 -4.07
N ASN A 156 -15.76 -1.61 -3.20
CA ASN A 156 -15.97 -1.67 -1.75
C ASN A 156 -16.75 -0.45 -1.21
N ALA A 157 -16.49 0.75 -1.72
CA ALA A 157 -17.23 1.95 -1.32
C ALA A 157 -18.70 1.87 -1.74
N ILE A 158 -18.98 1.37 -2.93
CA ILE A 158 -20.36 1.15 -3.41
C ILE A 158 -21.06 0.08 -2.55
N GLU A 159 -20.49 -1.11 -2.45
CA GLU A 159 -21.13 -2.28 -1.82
C GLU A 159 -21.26 -2.18 -0.30
N LYS A 160 -20.23 -1.62 0.39
CA LYS A 160 -20.16 -1.62 1.86
C LYS A 160 -20.65 -0.33 2.50
N LEU A 161 -20.67 0.77 1.73
CA LEU A 161 -21.05 2.07 2.23
C LEU A 161 -22.28 2.66 1.49
N GLY A 162 -22.76 2.02 0.43
CA GLY A 162 -23.91 2.48 -0.36
C GLY A 162 -23.67 3.78 -1.13
N ILE A 163 -22.42 4.09 -1.48
CA ILE A 163 -22.08 5.34 -2.16
C ILE A 163 -22.43 5.22 -3.64
N ASP A 164 -23.03 6.28 -4.19
CA ASP A 164 -23.30 6.37 -5.61
C ASP A 164 -22.00 6.28 -6.44
N GLY A 165 -21.92 5.27 -7.29
CA GLY A 165 -20.77 4.99 -8.12
C GLY A 165 -20.44 6.10 -9.13
N SER A 166 -21.40 6.97 -9.48
CA SER A 166 -21.19 8.13 -10.38
C SER A 166 -20.26 9.19 -9.77
N LYS A 167 -20.21 9.27 -8.44
CA LYS A 167 -19.33 10.19 -7.70
C LYS A 167 -17.91 9.64 -7.49
N ILE A 168 -17.64 8.37 -7.82
CA ILE A 168 -16.38 7.70 -7.49
C ILE A 168 -15.54 7.52 -8.76
N HIS A 169 -14.40 8.18 -8.81
CA HIS A 169 -13.40 8.07 -9.86
C HIS A 169 -12.22 7.22 -9.42
N THR A 170 -11.79 6.28 -10.25
CA THR A 170 -10.59 5.48 -9.98
C THR A 170 -9.35 6.20 -10.48
N VAL A 171 -8.40 6.46 -9.58
CA VAL A 171 -7.07 7.00 -9.89
C VAL A 171 -6.04 6.10 -9.21
N HIS A 172 -5.35 5.28 -10.00
CA HIS A 172 -4.31 4.41 -9.50
C HIS A 172 -3.14 5.20 -8.91
N LEU A 173 -2.38 4.56 -8.02
CA LEU A 173 -1.16 5.17 -7.49
C LEU A 173 -0.09 5.21 -8.58
N GLY A 174 0.72 6.26 -8.56
CA GLY A 174 1.87 6.42 -9.44
C GLY A 174 3.11 5.72 -8.90
N THR A 175 4.20 5.84 -9.65
CA THR A 175 5.53 5.35 -9.25
C THR A 175 6.60 6.41 -9.46
N ASP A 176 7.77 6.18 -8.84
CA ASP A 176 9.02 6.84 -9.21
C ASP A 176 9.82 5.89 -10.12
N PRO A 177 9.88 6.15 -11.43
CA PRO A 177 10.54 5.26 -12.38
C PRO A 177 12.06 5.23 -12.24
N ALA A 178 12.67 6.20 -11.55
CA ALA A 178 14.10 6.19 -11.25
C ALA A 178 14.42 5.24 -10.10
N GLU A 179 13.54 5.16 -9.10
CA GLU A 179 13.69 4.31 -7.93
C GLU A 179 13.27 2.85 -8.23
N PHE A 180 12.07 2.66 -8.80
CA PHE A 180 11.52 1.33 -9.12
C PHE A 180 11.66 1.03 -10.61
N ARG A 181 12.73 0.36 -10.98
CA ARG A 181 13.08 -0.04 -12.34
C ARG A 181 13.68 -1.44 -12.36
N PRO A 182 13.67 -2.15 -13.47
CA PRO A 182 14.39 -3.41 -13.61
C PRO A 182 15.88 -3.28 -13.25
N GLY A 183 16.39 -4.29 -12.57
CA GLY A 183 17.80 -4.37 -12.21
C GLY A 183 18.66 -4.99 -13.30
N THR A 184 19.97 -4.74 -13.26
CA THR A 184 20.97 -5.45 -14.05
C THR A 184 21.40 -6.75 -13.36
N VAL A 185 22.07 -7.65 -14.09
CA VAL A 185 22.67 -8.86 -13.52
C VAL A 185 23.68 -8.50 -12.40
N GLY A 186 24.45 -7.42 -12.60
CA GLY A 186 25.41 -6.93 -11.61
C GLY A 186 24.74 -6.41 -10.33
N ASP A 187 23.62 -5.70 -10.44
CA ASP A 187 22.82 -5.24 -9.29
C ASP A 187 22.36 -6.42 -8.46
N ARG A 188 21.82 -7.46 -9.09
CA ARG A 188 21.34 -8.67 -8.43
C ARG A 188 22.43 -9.38 -7.62
N ALA A 189 23.59 -9.65 -8.24
CA ALA A 189 24.69 -10.35 -7.58
C ALA A 189 25.27 -9.53 -6.41
N ARG A 190 25.39 -8.22 -6.57
CA ARG A 190 25.84 -7.31 -5.51
C ARG A 190 24.91 -7.33 -4.31
N VAL A 191 23.63 -7.07 -4.53
CA VAL A 191 22.64 -6.98 -3.45
C VAL A 191 22.50 -8.30 -2.70
N ARG A 192 22.45 -9.43 -3.40
CA ARG A 192 22.38 -10.76 -2.75
C ARG A 192 23.58 -11.02 -1.84
N ARG A 193 24.78 -10.65 -2.27
CA ARG A 193 25.98 -10.76 -1.45
C ARG A 193 25.92 -9.87 -0.21
N GLU A 194 25.48 -8.62 -0.36
CA GLU A 194 25.36 -7.65 0.74
C GLU A 194 24.36 -8.08 1.81
N ILE A 195 23.28 -8.76 1.42
CA ILE A 195 22.25 -9.25 2.37
C ILE A 195 22.45 -10.70 2.78
N GLY A 196 23.57 -11.34 2.36
CA GLY A 196 23.91 -12.71 2.74
C GLY A 196 23.00 -13.78 2.15
N LEU A 197 22.45 -13.53 0.94
CA LEU A 197 21.58 -14.48 0.26
C LEU A 197 22.32 -15.23 -0.86
N PRO A 198 21.90 -16.47 -1.19
CA PRO A 198 22.49 -17.27 -2.26
C PRO A 198 22.48 -16.53 -3.61
N ALA A 199 23.62 -16.57 -4.33
CA ALA A 199 23.74 -15.87 -5.61
C ALA A 199 22.89 -16.51 -6.70
N ASP A 200 22.87 -17.84 -6.78
CA ASP A 200 22.38 -18.61 -7.93
C ASP A 200 21.03 -19.30 -7.67
N GLN A 201 20.56 -19.31 -6.42
CA GLN A 201 19.29 -19.95 -6.10
C GLN A 201 18.10 -19.00 -6.29
N PRO A 202 16.92 -19.52 -6.68
CA PRO A 202 15.72 -18.69 -6.83
C PRO A 202 15.35 -18.00 -5.51
N LEU A 203 15.05 -16.69 -5.59
CA LEU A 203 14.71 -15.87 -4.44
C LEU A 203 13.30 -15.30 -4.59
N VAL A 204 12.40 -15.70 -3.71
CA VAL A 204 11.07 -15.11 -3.57
C VAL A 204 11.13 -14.06 -2.45
N VAL A 205 10.48 -12.92 -2.62
CA VAL A 205 10.41 -11.89 -1.59
C VAL A 205 8.97 -11.69 -1.09
N PHE A 206 8.83 -11.49 0.20
CA PHE A 206 7.63 -10.96 0.85
C PHE A 206 7.95 -9.58 1.44
N VAL A 207 7.09 -8.58 1.17
CA VAL A 207 7.24 -7.22 1.73
C VAL A 207 5.97 -6.87 2.50
N GLY A 208 6.09 -6.71 3.83
CA GLY A 208 4.93 -6.36 4.64
C GLY A 208 5.18 -6.40 6.14
N ALA A 209 4.29 -5.76 6.90
CA ALA A 209 4.35 -5.78 8.36
C ALA A 209 4.04 -7.16 8.92
N LEU A 210 4.89 -7.63 9.86
CA LEU A 210 4.71 -8.89 10.57
C LEU A 210 3.91 -8.64 11.86
N GLY A 211 2.67 -9.12 11.87
CA GLY A 211 1.65 -8.84 12.89
C GLY A 211 0.41 -8.15 12.33
N ASP A 212 0.47 -7.63 11.11
CA ASP A 212 -0.73 -7.26 10.36
C ASP A 212 -1.23 -8.47 9.56
N ARG A 213 -2.15 -9.23 10.15
CA ARG A 213 -2.74 -10.43 9.52
C ARG A 213 -3.38 -10.16 8.16
N ARG A 214 -3.71 -8.90 7.87
CA ARG A 214 -4.20 -8.46 6.56
C ARG A 214 -3.20 -8.77 5.44
N LYS A 215 -1.90 -8.72 5.72
CA LYS A 215 -0.83 -8.99 4.74
C LYS A 215 -0.64 -10.48 4.42
N GLY A 216 -1.20 -11.40 5.22
CA GLY A 216 -1.22 -12.83 4.92
C GLY A 216 0.12 -13.54 5.07
N PHE A 217 1.08 -12.99 5.86
CA PHE A 217 2.36 -13.65 6.05
C PHE A 217 2.22 -15.06 6.64
N ASP A 218 1.26 -15.27 7.51
CA ASP A 218 0.95 -16.59 8.08
C ASP A 218 0.54 -17.62 7.01
N VAL A 219 -0.11 -17.19 5.92
CA VAL A 219 -0.45 -18.06 4.79
C VAL A 219 0.77 -18.28 3.92
N ALA A 220 1.55 -17.24 3.62
CA ALA A 220 2.82 -17.35 2.90
C ALA A 220 3.79 -18.31 3.62
N PHE A 221 3.89 -18.21 4.94
CA PHE A 221 4.74 -19.09 5.74
C PHE A 221 4.29 -20.56 5.66
N ARG A 222 2.99 -20.86 5.80
CA ARG A 222 2.47 -22.22 5.64
C ARG A 222 2.69 -22.78 4.24
N ALA A 223 2.51 -21.94 3.21
CA ALA A 223 2.82 -22.33 1.84
C ALA A 223 4.30 -22.64 1.67
N TRP A 224 5.17 -21.84 2.28
CA TRP A 224 6.62 -22.06 2.24
C TRP A 224 7.03 -23.36 2.94
N GLN A 225 6.44 -23.68 4.09
CA GLN A 225 6.64 -24.97 4.76
C GLN A 225 6.26 -26.15 3.85
N MET A 226 5.13 -26.06 3.13
CA MET A 226 4.70 -27.10 2.19
C MET A 226 5.67 -27.26 1.01
N LEU A 227 6.29 -26.16 0.56
CA LEU A 227 7.28 -26.20 -0.51
C LEU A 227 8.60 -26.82 -0.03
N CYS A 228 9.07 -26.43 1.16
CA CYS A 228 10.30 -26.95 1.75
C CYS A 228 10.20 -28.42 2.21
N ALA A 229 9.01 -29.00 2.31
CA ALA A 229 8.83 -30.43 2.54
C ALA A 229 9.26 -31.30 1.35
N ASP A 230 9.39 -30.70 0.16
CA ASP A 230 9.99 -31.33 -1.01
C ASP A 230 11.50 -31.07 -0.98
N SER A 231 12.30 -32.15 -0.90
CA SER A 231 13.78 -32.07 -0.85
C SER A 231 14.40 -31.46 -2.12
N ALA A 232 13.68 -31.50 -3.25
CA ALA A 232 14.10 -30.86 -4.50
C ALA A 232 13.80 -29.33 -4.55
N TRP A 233 13.18 -28.78 -3.51
CA TRP A 233 12.88 -27.35 -3.44
C TRP A 233 14.12 -26.54 -3.02
N GLU A 234 14.69 -25.78 -3.95
CA GLU A 234 15.94 -25.03 -3.73
C GLU A 234 15.74 -23.53 -3.50
N ALA A 235 14.52 -23.00 -3.68
CA ALA A 235 14.28 -21.56 -3.57
C ALA A 235 14.36 -21.06 -2.12
N HIS A 236 14.67 -19.77 -1.97
CA HIS A 236 14.72 -19.04 -0.71
C HIS A 236 13.61 -18.00 -0.62
N LEU A 237 13.13 -17.73 0.60
CA LEU A 237 12.18 -16.65 0.89
C LEU A 237 12.86 -15.55 1.69
N ALA A 238 12.97 -14.36 1.11
CA ALA A 238 13.35 -13.15 1.82
C ALA A 238 12.11 -12.46 2.39
N VAL A 239 12.12 -12.13 3.68
CA VAL A 239 11.02 -11.46 4.37
C VAL A 239 11.44 -10.07 4.79
N VAL A 240 10.94 -9.07 4.08
CA VAL A 240 11.19 -7.65 4.36
C VAL A 240 10.03 -7.07 5.13
N GLY A 241 10.30 -6.62 6.34
CA GLY A 241 9.31 -6.02 7.20
C GLY A 241 9.61 -6.22 8.67
N HIS A 242 8.92 -5.44 9.48
CA HIS A 242 9.03 -5.48 10.94
C HIS A 242 7.64 -5.63 11.56
N GLY A 243 7.59 -6.04 12.81
CA GLY A 243 6.35 -6.13 13.58
C GLY A 243 6.48 -7.03 14.79
N ALA A 244 5.48 -6.98 15.65
CA ALA A 244 5.49 -7.69 16.93
C ALA A 244 5.60 -9.22 16.81
N GLU A 245 5.22 -9.78 15.66
CA GLU A 245 5.27 -11.23 15.42
C GLU A 245 6.61 -11.72 14.85
N LEU A 246 7.57 -10.84 14.51
CA LEU A 246 8.86 -11.26 13.95
C LEU A 246 9.60 -12.32 14.79
N PRO A 247 9.72 -12.19 16.13
CA PRO A 247 10.37 -13.22 16.95
C PRO A 247 9.63 -14.57 16.91
N ILE A 248 8.29 -14.52 16.81
CA ILE A 248 7.45 -15.72 16.72
C ILE A 248 7.72 -16.46 15.41
N TRP A 249 7.82 -15.73 14.29
CA TRP A 249 8.05 -16.34 12.98
C TRP A 249 9.46 -16.93 12.85
N ARG A 250 10.48 -16.27 13.43
CA ARG A 250 11.85 -16.84 13.49
C ARG A 250 11.87 -18.16 14.24
N ARG A 251 11.21 -18.22 15.42
CA ARG A 251 11.11 -19.46 16.18
C ARG A 251 10.40 -20.56 15.40
N ARG A 252 9.25 -20.24 14.76
CA ARG A 252 8.51 -21.22 13.94
C ARG A 252 9.31 -21.72 12.74
N ALA A 253 10.14 -20.91 12.13
CA ALA A 253 11.03 -21.33 11.06
C ALA A 253 12.09 -22.35 11.56
N SER A 254 12.64 -22.10 12.75
CA SER A 254 13.56 -23.03 13.41
C SER A 254 12.89 -24.34 13.80
N GLU A 255 11.72 -24.29 14.43
CA GLU A 255 10.91 -25.46 14.80
C GLU A 255 10.49 -26.31 13.58
N ALA A 256 10.29 -25.68 12.44
CA ALA A 256 9.97 -26.36 11.17
C ALA A 256 11.20 -26.82 10.37
N GLY A 257 12.42 -26.56 10.83
CA GLY A 257 13.65 -26.96 10.13
C GLY A 257 13.90 -26.24 8.81
N ILE A 258 13.34 -25.02 8.62
CA ILE A 258 13.44 -24.25 7.36
C ILE A 258 14.20 -22.92 7.51
N SER A 259 14.97 -22.74 8.60
CA SER A 259 15.67 -21.49 8.88
C SER A 259 16.69 -21.12 7.81
N ASP A 260 17.28 -22.09 7.13
CA ASP A 260 18.21 -21.92 6.02
C ASP A 260 17.53 -21.51 4.70
N ARG A 261 16.20 -21.67 4.62
CA ARG A 261 15.37 -21.38 3.43
C ARG A 261 14.49 -20.14 3.57
N ILE A 262 14.49 -19.49 4.76
CA ILE A 262 13.70 -18.28 5.01
C ILE A 262 14.54 -17.23 5.75
N HIS A 263 14.66 -16.04 5.19
CA HIS A 263 15.55 -14.99 5.65
C HIS A 263 14.77 -13.76 6.09
N PHE A 264 14.72 -13.50 7.40
CA PHE A 264 14.02 -12.33 7.95
C PHE A 264 14.96 -11.13 7.97
N LEU A 265 14.82 -10.23 7.00
CA LEU A 265 15.68 -9.06 6.79
C LEU A 265 15.31 -7.86 7.67
N GLY A 266 14.17 -7.92 8.39
CA GLY A 266 13.68 -6.81 9.19
C GLY A 266 13.20 -5.62 8.36
N PHE A 267 13.16 -4.43 8.97
CA PHE A 267 12.86 -3.19 8.25
C PHE A 267 14.04 -2.81 7.36
N ARG A 268 13.74 -2.50 6.09
CA ARG A 268 14.73 -2.10 5.09
C ARG A 268 14.29 -0.80 4.42
N SER A 269 15.21 0.12 4.19
CA SER A 269 15.00 1.33 3.39
C SER A 269 15.33 1.14 1.92
N ASP A 270 16.13 0.12 1.59
CA ASP A 270 16.59 -0.25 0.25
C ASP A 270 15.69 -1.32 -0.41
N VAL A 271 14.39 -1.25 -0.17
CA VAL A 271 13.41 -2.17 -0.76
C VAL A 271 13.54 -2.27 -2.29
N PRO A 272 13.76 -1.17 -3.05
CA PRO A 272 13.96 -1.25 -4.48
C PRO A 272 15.12 -2.17 -4.88
N ASP A 273 16.23 -2.17 -4.13
CA ASP A 273 17.38 -3.03 -4.39
C ASP A 273 17.05 -4.50 -4.13
N ILE A 274 16.34 -4.78 -3.03
CA ILE A 274 15.91 -6.14 -2.71
C ILE A 274 14.93 -6.68 -3.75
N LEU A 275 13.99 -5.85 -4.24
CA LEU A 275 13.08 -6.24 -5.32
C LEU A 275 13.86 -6.58 -6.60
N ARG A 276 14.85 -5.78 -6.98
CA ARG A 276 15.71 -6.03 -8.15
C ARG A 276 16.57 -7.30 -8.00
N ALA A 277 16.93 -7.67 -6.77
CA ALA A 277 17.69 -8.86 -6.46
C ALA A 277 16.84 -10.14 -6.42
N SER A 278 15.53 -10.03 -6.37
CA SER A 278 14.58 -11.14 -6.26
C SER A 278 14.15 -11.68 -7.63
N ASP A 279 13.54 -12.86 -7.64
CA ASP A 279 13.04 -13.54 -8.84
C ASP A 279 11.52 -13.52 -8.93
N ALA A 280 10.84 -13.48 -7.78
CA ALA A 280 9.40 -13.29 -7.67
C ALA A 280 9.04 -12.63 -6.34
N MET A 281 7.85 -12.07 -6.27
CA MET A 281 7.24 -11.61 -5.04
C MET A 281 6.03 -12.47 -4.68
N VAL A 282 5.80 -12.71 -3.38
CA VAL A 282 4.57 -13.34 -2.88
C VAL A 282 3.84 -12.41 -1.91
N ALA A 283 2.55 -12.17 -2.15
CA ALA A 283 1.73 -11.25 -1.37
C ALA A 283 0.28 -11.77 -1.21
N PRO A 284 0.02 -12.79 -0.38
CA PRO A 284 -1.30 -13.38 -0.19
C PRO A 284 -2.16 -12.55 0.78
N SER A 285 -2.34 -11.28 0.45
CA SER A 285 -3.06 -10.35 1.31
C SER A 285 -4.55 -10.67 1.37
N ARG A 286 -5.11 -10.74 2.58
CA ARG A 286 -6.55 -10.90 2.83
C ARG A 286 -7.37 -9.69 2.40
N TYR A 287 -6.77 -8.53 2.54
CA TYR A 287 -7.33 -7.27 2.07
C TYR A 287 -6.21 -6.30 1.67
N GLU A 288 -6.23 -5.90 0.43
CA GLU A 288 -5.27 -4.94 -0.11
C GLU A 288 -5.99 -3.95 -1.04
N PRO A 289 -6.29 -2.74 -0.56
CA PRO A 289 -7.03 -1.74 -1.34
C PRO A 289 -6.36 -1.41 -2.68
N TYR A 290 -5.03 -1.27 -2.67
CA TYR A 290 -4.24 -1.15 -3.89
C TYR A 290 -3.14 -2.20 -3.94
N GLY A 291 -2.13 -2.14 -3.10
CA GLY A 291 -0.99 -3.04 -3.09
C GLY A 291 0.28 -2.38 -3.64
N LEU A 292 0.69 -1.25 -3.04
CA LEU A 292 1.83 -0.48 -3.53
C LEU A 292 3.12 -1.31 -3.59
N ALA A 293 3.41 -2.16 -2.60
CA ALA A 293 4.61 -3.01 -2.63
C ALA A 293 4.61 -3.99 -3.83
N VAL A 294 3.44 -4.50 -4.22
CA VAL A 294 3.29 -5.34 -5.43
C VAL A 294 3.46 -4.48 -6.70
N HIS A 295 2.88 -3.29 -6.72
CA HIS A 295 3.06 -2.33 -7.81
C HIS A 295 4.55 -2.00 -8.01
N GLU A 296 5.27 -1.72 -6.93
CA GLU A 296 6.71 -1.44 -6.93
C GLU A 296 7.53 -2.65 -7.44
N ALA A 297 7.17 -3.87 -7.04
CA ALA A 297 7.78 -5.09 -7.56
C ALA A 297 7.55 -5.23 -9.08
N LEU A 298 6.32 -5.03 -9.56
CA LEU A 298 6.00 -5.06 -10.99
C LEU A 298 6.74 -3.95 -11.77
N CYS A 299 6.92 -2.76 -11.20
CA CYS A 299 7.77 -1.71 -11.78
C CYS A 299 9.24 -2.13 -11.89
N CYS A 300 9.72 -3.00 -11.00
CA CYS A 300 11.06 -3.59 -11.10
C CYS A 300 11.16 -4.79 -12.09
N GLY A 301 10.10 -5.09 -12.86
CA GLY A 301 10.05 -6.26 -13.74
C GLY A 301 9.95 -7.58 -12.98
N LEU A 302 9.54 -7.55 -11.71
CA LEU A 302 9.47 -8.71 -10.84
C LEU A 302 8.07 -9.34 -10.92
N PRO A 303 7.93 -10.61 -11.36
CA PRO A 303 6.65 -11.32 -11.31
C PRO A 303 6.13 -11.38 -9.87
N ALA A 304 4.85 -11.08 -9.67
CA ALA A 304 4.27 -11.08 -8.33
C ALA A 304 3.08 -12.04 -8.22
N ILE A 305 3.17 -12.96 -7.25
CA ILE A 305 2.10 -13.87 -6.87
C ILE A 305 1.25 -13.15 -5.81
N VAL A 306 0.07 -12.69 -6.20
CA VAL A 306 -0.76 -11.80 -5.38
C VAL A 306 -2.20 -12.28 -5.30
N SER A 307 -2.89 -11.97 -4.22
CA SER A 307 -4.32 -12.26 -4.09
C SER A 307 -5.13 -11.63 -5.21
N ALA A 308 -6.00 -12.38 -5.86
CA ALA A 308 -6.89 -11.91 -6.93
C ALA A 308 -7.78 -10.75 -6.47
N ASN A 309 -8.02 -10.64 -5.16
CA ASN A 309 -8.78 -9.56 -4.54
C ASN A 309 -7.98 -8.30 -4.20
N ALA A 310 -6.68 -8.24 -4.48
CA ALA A 310 -5.89 -7.02 -4.30
C ALA A 310 -6.18 -6.02 -5.42
N GLY A 311 -6.22 -4.72 -5.10
CA GLY A 311 -6.50 -3.69 -6.10
C GLY A 311 -5.51 -3.69 -7.27
N VAL A 312 -4.23 -3.98 -7.02
CA VAL A 312 -3.22 -4.07 -8.07
C VAL A 312 -3.44 -5.25 -9.03
N ALA A 313 -4.18 -6.28 -8.64
CA ALA A 313 -4.49 -7.43 -9.50
C ALA A 313 -5.26 -7.03 -10.76
N GLU A 314 -5.99 -5.91 -10.73
CA GLU A 314 -6.68 -5.37 -11.91
C GLU A 314 -5.74 -4.87 -13.02
N ARG A 315 -4.43 -4.73 -12.70
CA ARG A 315 -3.40 -4.30 -13.65
C ARG A 315 -2.74 -5.49 -14.38
N TYR A 316 -3.09 -6.73 -14.01
CA TYR A 316 -2.46 -7.92 -14.55
C TYR A 316 -2.94 -8.20 -15.97
N PRO A 317 -2.04 -8.26 -16.97
CA PRO A 317 -2.35 -8.76 -18.30
C PRO A 317 -2.66 -10.26 -18.25
N ALA A 318 -3.17 -10.80 -19.35
CA ALA A 318 -3.60 -12.19 -19.41
C ALA A 318 -2.49 -13.18 -19.01
N GLU A 319 -1.26 -12.90 -19.43
CA GLU A 319 -0.06 -13.73 -19.24
C GLU A 319 0.35 -13.87 -17.74
N LEU A 320 -0.02 -12.89 -16.91
CA LEU A 320 0.29 -12.92 -15.48
C LEU A 320 -0.88 -13.38 -14.61
N ARG A 321 -2.08 -13.59 -15.15
CA ARG A 321 -3.28 -13.93 -14.34
C ARG A 321 -3.15 -15.27 -13.62
N ASP A 322 -2.37 -16.19 -14.14
CA ASP A 322 -2.10 -17.47 -13.49
C ASP A 322 -1.29 -17.32 -12.19
N LEU A 323 -0.66 -16.19 -11.94
CA LEU A 323 -0.02 -15.86 -10.67
C LEU A 323 -1.00 -15.29 -9.63
N LEU A 324 -2.26 -15.04 -9.98
CA LEU A 324 -3.27 -14.57 -9.04
C LEU A 324 -3.71 -15.72 -8.12
N ILE A 325 -3.67 -15.47 -6.82
CA ILE A 325 -4.09 -16.39 -5.76
C ILE A 325 -5.61 -16.29 -5.63
N PRO A 326 -6.38 -17.35 -5.93
CA PRO A 326 -7.85 -17.30 -5.85
C PRO A 326 -8.35 -17.15 -4.41
N ASP A 327 -7.77 -17.94 -3.49
CA ASP A 327 -8.10 -17.90 -2.06
C ASP A 327 -6.84 -17.58 -1.23
N SER A 328 -6.79 -16.36 -0.71
CA SER A 328 -5.69 -15.88 0.13
C SER A 328 -5.60 -16.53 1.51
N GLU A 329 -6.58 -17.33 1.93
CA GLU A 329 -6.54 -18.13 3.16
C GLU A 329 -5.98 -19.53 2.93
N ASN A 330 -5.92 -19.98 1.68
CA ASN A 330 -5.50 -21.31 1.30
C ASN A 330 -3.99 -21.35 0.96
N ALA A 331 -3.19 -21.88 1.88
CA ALA A 331 -1.75 -22.04 1.67
C ALA A 331 -1.39 -22.97 0.50
N LYS A 332 -2.27 -23.94 0.13
CA LYS A 332 -2.05 -24.80 -1.04
C LYS A 332 -2.14 -24.01 -2.34
N ASP A 333 -3.08 -23.06 -2.45
CA ASP A 333 -3.20 -22.19 -3.62
C ASP A 333 -1.96 -21.30 -3.78
N VAL A 334 -1.47 -20.74 -2.67
CA VAL A 334 -0.23 -19.96 -2.67
C VAL A 334 0.96 -20.80 -3.11
N ALA A 335 1.14 -22.00 -2.54
CA ALA A 335 2.21 -22.91 -2.91
C ALA A 335 2.12 -23.35 -4.39
N ALA A 336 0.91 -23.63 -4.90
CA ALA A 336 0.70 -23.99 -6.30
C ALA A 336 1.13 -22.85 -7.26
N ARG A 337 0.82 -21.57 -6.93
CA ARG A 337 1.22 -20.43 -7.76
C ARG A 337 2.74 -20.21 -7.72
N ILE A 338 3.38 -20.44 -6.57
CA ILE A 338 4.84 -20.35 -6.47
C ILE A 338 5.51 -21.47 -7.29
N ARG A 339 4.98 -22.71 -7.27
CA ARG A 339 5.47 -23.80 -8.13
C ARG A 339 5.28 -23.51 -9.61
N LEU A 340 4.12 -22.98 -9.99
CA LEU A 340 3.84 -22.59 -11.37
C LEU A 340 4.84 -21.55 -11.89
N TRP A 341 5.10 -20.51 -11.08
CA TRP A 341 6.13 -19.54 -11.40
C TRP A 341 7.50 -20.18 -11.55
N LYS A 342 7.91 -21.04 -10.59
CA LYS A 342 9.24 -21.71 -10.62
C LYS A 342 9.40 -22.64 -11.83
N ALA A 343 8.32 -23.22 -12.32
CA ALA A 343 8.34 -24.06 -13.52
C ALA A 343 8.52 -23.26 -14.83
N ASN A 344 8.14 -21.99 -14.85
CA ASN A 344 8.15 -21.14 -16.05
C ASN A 344 8.70 -19.73 -15.76
N PRO A 345 9.90 -19.59 -15.16
CA PRO A 345 10.36 -18.32 -14.61
C PRO A 345 10.62 -17.26 -15.70
N GLU A 346 11.15 -17.65 -16.86
CA GLU A 346 11.42 -16.74 -17.98
C GLU A 346 10.13 -16.21 -18.60
N PHE A 347 9.11 -17.05 -18.78
CA PHE A 347 7.82 -16.63 -19.30
C PHE A 347 7.21 -15.53 -18.43
N PHE A 348 7.15 -15.75 -17.12
CA PHE A 348 6.58 -14.75 -16.19
C PHE A 348 7.45 -13.51 -16.04
N ARG A 349 8.77 -13.64 -16.16
CA ARG A 349 9.68 -12.50 -16.17
C ARG A 349 9.44 -11.62 -17.40
N ASN A 350 9.39 -12.18 -18.59
CA ASN A 350 9.15 -11.43 -19.81
C ASN A 350 7.80 -10.70 -19.78
N ALA A 351 6.77 -11.36 -19.27
CA ALA A 351 5.45 -10.73 -19.09
C ALA A 351 5.47 -9.61 -18.06
N ALA A 352 6.22 -9.77 -16.96
CA ALA A 352 6.38 -8.74 -15.93
C ALA A 352 7.21 -7.55 -16.43
N ASP A 353 8.25 -7.77 -17.24
CA ASP A 353 9.04 -6.71 -17.86
C ASP A 353 8.20 -5.87 -18.84
N ALA A 354 7.34 -6.51 -19.63
CA ALA A 354 6.40 -5.80 -20.51
C ALA A 354 5.43 -4.92 -19.71
N LEU A 355 4.86 -5.47 -18.62
CA LEU A 355 3.98 -4.72 -17.72
C LEU A 355 4.73 -3.58 -17.00
N SER A 356 5.99 -3.79 -16.60
CA SER A 356 6.85 -2.80 -15.95
C SER A 356 6.96 -1.51 -16.76
N CYS A 357 7.14 -1.61 -18.07
CA CYS A 357 7.22 -0.46 -18.96
C CYS A 357 5.95 0.40 -18.87
N ALA A 358 4.78 -0.23 -18.96
CA ALA A 358 3.50 0.47 -18.89
C ALA A 358 3.22 1.08 -17.50
N MET A 359 3.62 0.37 -16.42
CA MET A 359 3.41 0.87 -15.06
C MET A 359 4.32 2.04 -14.72
N ARG A 360 5.58 2.01 -15.13
CA ARG A 360 6.56 3.08 -14.92
C ARG A 360 6.27 4.35 -15.73
N ALA A 361 5.53 4.23 -16.82
CA ALA A 361 5.06 5.37 -17.60
C ALA A 361 4.04 6.23 -16.86
N TYR A 362 3.45 5.72 -15.75
CA TYR A 362 2.49 6.44 -14.93
C TYR A 362 3.10 6.86 -13.60
N THR A 363 3.53 8.11 -13.54
CA THR A 363 4.28 8.66 -12.41
C THR A 363 3.38 9.19 -11.30
N TRP A 364 3.98 9.55 -10.15
CA TRP A 364 3.28 10.30 -9.08
C TRP A 364 2.72 11.63 -9.56
N ASN A 365 3.38 12.29 -10.52
CA ASN A 365 2.90 13.53 -11.10
C ASN A 365 1.66 13.31 -11.97
N ASP A 366 1.59 12.22 -12.73
CA ASP A 366 0.42 11.87 -13.54
C ASP A 366 -0.79 11.56 -12.65
N MET A 367 -0.57 10.82 -11.56
CA MET A 367 -1.59 10.58 -10.56
C MET A 367 -2.10 11.90 -9.96
N ALA A 368 -1.20 12.76 -9.50
CA ALA A 368 -1.56 14.02 -8.87
C ALA A 368 -2.28 14.96 -9.86
N ALA A 369 -1.84 15.00 -11.12
CA ALA A 369 -2.50 15.76 -12.18
C ALA A 369 -3.96 15.34 -12.37
N LYS A 370 -4.24 14.02 -12.39
CA LYS A 370 -5.60 13.49 -12.50
C LYS A 370 -6.46 13.85 -11.29
N ILE A 371 -5.91 13.76 -10.08
CA ILE A 371 -6.61 14.13 -8.84
C ILE A 371 -6.98 15.62 -8.86
N VAL A 372 -6.03 16.48 -9.25
CA VAL A 372 -6.26 17.94 -9.36
C VAL A 372 -7.30 18.22 -10.43
N ALA A 373 -7.20 17.63 -11.61
CA ALA A 373 -8.17 17.83 -12.70
C ALA A 373 -9.59 17.46 -12.25
N LEU A 374 -9.78 16.29 -11.61
CA LEU A 374 -11.07 15.88 -11.05
C LEU A 374 -11.55 16.87 -9.96
N GLY A 375 -10.68 17.32 -9.09
CA GLY A 375 -11.00 18.30 -8.05
C GLY A 375 -11.47 19.65 -8.62
N GLU A 376 -10.94 20.08 -9.76
CA GLU A 376 -11.30 21.35 -10.41
C GLU A 376 -12.61 21.28 -11.24
N THR A 377 -13.10 20.09 -11.58
CA THR A 377 -14.42 19.98 -12.26
C THR A 377 -15.49 20.55 -11.34
N THR A 378 -16.28 21.45 -11.87
CA THR A 378 -17.55 21.91 -11.25
C THR A 378 -18.59 20.82 -11.47
N ALA A 379 -19.33 20.47 -10.42
CA ALA A 379 -20.47 19.56 -10.52
C ALA A 379 -21.55 20.14 -11.43
#